data_76b6b49bc0f48e38618a73c1fc1b343d
#
_entry.id   76b6b49bc0f48e38618a73c1fc1b343d
#
_cell.length_a   1.000
_cell.length_b   1.000
_cell.length_c   1.000
_cell.angle_alpha   90.00
_cell.angle_beta   90.00
_cell.angle_gamma   90.00
#
_symmetry.space_group_name_H-M   'P 1'
#
loop_
_entity.id
_entity.type
_entity.pdbx_description
1 polymer ?
#
loop_
_entity_poly.entity_id
_entity_poly.type
_entity_poly.pdbx_seq_one_letter_code
_entity_poly.pdbx_strand_id
1 'polypeptide(L)'
;MPRNPERDQEIRKERCDQILSAAVALFAKNGLSSTKISDIAQKAHMSHGLIYNYFQSKEEIYISIVEKNLCILTALFEQAHRLPDASSYEKLTWLLDQVYCERWDDAVFYQVVADQILTSDSVSDQLKTSVRTSIGDNLKLLTRIFREGQEKGELIQGDPRELAFYFMNMIQAVLLAETRGIYFTGTPLHRNLLQLFLPKA
;
A
#
# COMPACT_ATOMS: atom_id res chain seq x y z
N MET A 1 6.62 -19.99 36.80
CA MET A 1 5.57 -19.00 36.49
C MET A 1 4.79 -19.52 35.32
N PRO A 2 3.47 -19.51 35.33
CA PRO A 2 2.67 -19.94 34.19
C PRO A 2 2.98 -19.02 32.98
N ARG A 3 3.16 -19.63 31.84
CA ARG A 3 3.34 -18.93 30.56
C ARG A 3 2.06 -18.12 30.27
N ASN A 4 2.17 -16.83 29.99
CA ASN A 4 1.02 -16.01 29.60
C ASN A 4 0.89 -16.07 28.06
N PRO A 5 -0.12 -16.80 27.53
CA PRO A 5 -0.29 -16.99 26.08
C PRO A 5 -0.47 -15.67 25.32
N GLU A 6 -1.12 -14.66 25.92
CA GLU A 6 -1.36 -13.36 25.30
C GLU A 6 -0.03 -12.60 25.12
N ARG A 7 0.82 -12.58 26.15
CA ARG A 7 2.12 -11.96 26.09
C ARG A 7 3.05 -12.66 25.09
N ASP A 8 2.98 -13.99 25.01
CA ASP A 8 3.76 -14.76 24.04
C ASP A 8 3.33 -14.43 22.60
N GLN A 9 2.02 -14.20 22.36
CA GLN A 9 1.50 -13.76 21.05
C GLN A 9 1.91 -12.33 20.71
N GLU A 10 1.87 -11.40 21.65
CA GLU A 10 2.34 -10.02 21.45
C GLU A 10 3.81 -9.99 21.06
N ILE A 11 4.66 -10.69 21.81
CA ILE A 11 6.10 -10.79 21.50
C ILE A 11 6.31 -11.40 20.13
N ARG A 12 5.55 -12.44 19.77
CA ARG A 12 5.65 -13.06 18.44
C ARG A 12 5.27 -12.06 17.34
N LYS A 13 4.19 -11.30 17.53
CA LYS A 13 3.75 -10.27 16.59
C LYS A 13 4.81 -9.18 16.41
N GLU A 14 5.34 -8.63 17.52
CA GLU A 14 6.40 -7.63 17.47
C GLU A 14 7.62 -8.11 16.69
N ARG A 15 8.03 -9.38 16.90
CA ARG A 15 9.18 -9.97 16.19
C ARG A 15 8.87 -10.16 14.69
N CYS A 16 7.67 -10.61 14.34
CA CYS A 16 7.25 -10.69 12.95
C CYS A 16 7.28 -9.30 12.30
N ASP A 17 6.71 -8.28 12.95
CA ASP A 17 6.70 -6.90 12.45
C ASP A 17 8.12 -6.33 12.27
N GLN A 18 9.04 -6.63 13.19
CA GLN A 18 10.45 -6.24 13.09
C GLN A 18 11.13 -6.90 11.87
N ILE A 19 10.87 -8.18 11.61
CA ILE A 19 11.41 -8.91 10.46
C ILE A 19 10.83 -8.35 9.15
N LEU A 20 9.51 -8.15 9.09
CA LEU A 20 8.84 -7.61 7.92
C LEU A 20 9.35 -6.19 7.60
N SER A 21 9.48 -5.32 8.59
CA SER A 21 10.02 -3.96 8.42
C SER A 21 11.46 -3.95 7.91
N ALA A 22 12.32 -4.85 8.41
CA ALA A 22 13.69 -4.98 7.90
C ALA A 22 13.73 -5.49 6.45
N ALA A 23 12.85 -6.43 6.12
CA ALA A 23 12.82 -7.06 4.80
C ALA A 23 12.27 -6.13 3.71
N VAL A 24 11.30 -5.27 4.05
CA VAL A 24 10.66 -4.31 3.14
C VAL A 24 11.69 -3.54 2.31
N ALA A 25 12.59 -2.82 2.95
CA ALA A 25 13.58 -1.99 2.27
C ALA A 25 14.60 -2.80 1.44
N LEU A 26 14.90 -4.04 1.86
CA LEU A 26 15.81 -4.93 1.13
C LEU A 26 15.16 -5.47 -0.13
N PHE A 27 13.89 -5.88 -0.05
CA PHE A 27 13.14 -6.34 -1.22
C PHE A 27 12.88 -5.21 -2.23
N ALA A 28 12.57 -3.99 -1.77
CA ALA A 28 12.40 -2.85 -2.66
C ALA A 28 13.68 -2.54 -3.45
N LYS A 29 14.83 -2.59 -2.76
CA LYS A 29 16.13 -2.25 -3.36
C LYS A 29 16.66 -3.36 -4.26
N ASN A 30 16.58 -4.60 -3.82
CA ASN A 30 17.30 -5.73 -4.44
C ASN A 30 16.38 -6.71 -5.19
N GLY A 31 15.06 -6.61 -4.98
CA GLY A 31 14.09 -7.62 -5.43
C GLY A 31 14.12 -8.89 -4.57
N LEU A 32 13.14 -9.77 -4.79
CA LEU A 32 13.01 -11.04 -4.07
C LEU A 32 14.22 -11.97 -4.31
N SER A 33 14.61 -12.12 -5.56
CA SER A 33 15.65 -13.11 -5.95
C SER A 33 17.01 -12.80 -5.32
N SER A 34 17.42 -11.54 -5.29
CA SER A 34 18.74 -11.11 -4.81
C SER A 34 18.83 -10.89 -3.31
N THR A 35 17.71 -10.80 -2.60
CA THR A 35 17.68 -10.64 -1.14
C THR A 35 17.93 -11.96 -0.45
N LYS A 36 18.82 -11.98 0.55
CA LYS A 36 19.15 -13.15 1.37
C LYS A 36 18.55 -13.03 2.76
N ILE A 37 18.20 -14.16 3.38
CA ILE A 37 17.72 -14.20 4.78
C ILE A 37 18.77 -13.65 5.75
N SER A 38 20.09 -13.86 5.46
CA SER A 38 21.17 -13.28 6.25
C SER A 38 21.13 -11.77 6.32
N ASP A 39 20.78 -11.10 5.22
CA ASP A 39 20.74 -9.65 5.13
C ASP A 39 19.52 -9.11 5.91
N ILE A 40 18.39 -9.82 5.83
CA ILE A 40 17.18 -9.52 6.62
C ILE A 40 17.49 -9.68 8.11
N ALA A 41 18.14 -10.77 8.52
CA ALA A 41 18.50 -11.04 9.90
C ALA A 41 19.43 -9.94 10.45
N GLN A 42 20.46 -9.57 9.70
CA GLN A 42 21.38 -8.50 10.07
C GLN A 42 20.63 -7.17 10.26
N LYS A 43 19.76 -6.80 9.33
CA LYS A 43 19.00 -5.55 9.39
C LYS A 43 17.95 -5.55 10.50
N ALA A 44 17.37 -6.72 10.82
CA ALA A 44 16.44 -6.91 11.92
C ALA A 44 17.12 -7.03 13.29
N HIS A 45 18.46 -7.00 13.35
CA HIS A 45 19.24 -7.26 14.56
C HIS A 45 18.91 -8.62 15.22
N MET A 46 18.73 -9.64 14.39
CA MET A 46 18.40 -11.02 14.81
C MET A 46 19.42 -12.00 14.29
N SER A 47 19.53 -13.18 14.94
CA SER A 47 20.32 -14.26 14.37
C SER A 47 19.59 -14.90 13.17
N HIS A 48 20.34 -15.43 12.22
CA HIS A 48 19.80 -16.14 11.06
C HIS A 48 18.83 -17.27 11.46
N GLY A 49 19.17 -18.05 12.48
CA GLY A 49 18.31 -19.12 13.00
C GLY A 49 17.01 -18.61 13.65
N LEU A 50 17.05 -17.41 14.22
CA LEU A 50 15.85 -16.82 14.84
C LEU A 50 14.79 -16.44 13.80
N ILE A 51 15.18 -16.03 12.60
CA ILE A 51 14.23 -15.74 11.51
C ILE A 51 13.38 -16.97 11.20
N TYR A 52 14.00 -18.16 11.14
CA TYR A 52 13.30 -19.41 10.81
C TYR A 52 12.30 -19.88 11.88
N ASN A 53 12.32 -19.30 13.09
CA ASN A 53 11.27 -19.53 14.08
C ASN A 53 9.96 -18.80 13.74
N TYR A 54 10.01 -17.84 12.82
CA TYR A 54 8.87 -16.99 12.43
C TYR A 54 8.43 -17.22 10.99
N PHE A 55 9.38 -17.41 10.08
CA PHE A 55 9.14 -17.56 8.64
C PHE A 55 10.00 -18.71 8.08
N GLN A 56 9.38 -19.57 7.28
CA GLN A 56 10.05 -20.74 6.71
C GLN A 56 10.96 -20.40 5.52
N SER A 57 10.67 -19.30 4.82
CA SER A 57 11.42 -18.86 3.64
C SER A 57 11.36 -17.34 3.46
N LYS A 58 12.21 -16.80 2.59
CA LYS A 58 12.14 -15.38 2.19
C LYS A 58 10.88 -15.07 1.37
N GLU A 59 10.40 -16.05 0.64
CA GLU A 59 9.14 -15.98 -0.11
C GLU A 59 7.95 -15.80 0.84
N GLU A 60 7.92 -16.51 1.96
CA GLU A 60 6.89 -16.34 2.99
C GLU A 60 6.94 -14.93 3.61
N ILE A 61 8.12 -14.40 3.90
CA ILE A 61 8.30 -13.02 4.38
C ILE A 61 7.74 -12.04 3.34
N TYR A 62 8.08 -12.24 2.07
CA TYR A 62 7.63 -11.39 0.97
C TYR A 62 6.11 -11.41 0.82
N ILE A 63 5.50 -12.59 0.83
CA ILE A 63 4.04 -12.78 0.77
C ILE A 63 3.37 -12.07 1.97
N SER A 64 3.88 -12.28 3.18
CA SER A 64 3.33 -11.67 4.40
C SER A 64 3.38 -10.15 4.37
N ILE A 65 4.44 -9.56 3.80
CA ILE A 65 4.55 -8.11 3.59
C ILE A 65 3.42 -7.64 2.67
N VAL A 66 3.24 -8.33 1.54
CA VAL A 66 2.23 -7.96 0.54
C VAL A 66 0.83 -8.05 1.11
N GLU A 67 0.49 -9.19 1.73
CA GLU A 67 -0.83 -9.41 2.33
C GLU A 67 -1.15 -8.36 3.41
N LYS A 68 -0.18 -8.09 4.30
CA LYS A 68 -0.34 -7.06 5.32
C LYS A 68 -0.64 -5.69 4.70
N ASN A 69 0.05 -5.35 3.63
CA ASN A 69 -0.17 -4.07 2.95
C ASN A 69 -1.51 -4.00 2.21
N LEU A 70 -1.88 -5.06 1.50
CA LEU A 70 -3.19 -5.12 0.84
C LEU A 70 -4.31 -4.87 1.86
N CYS A 71 -4.24 -5.50 3.04
CA CYS A 71 -5.19 -5.27 4.13
C CYS A 71 -5.22 -3.81 4.58
N ILE A 72 -4.04 -3.19 4.77
CA ILE A 72 -3.94 -1.79 5.19
C ILE A 72 -4.54 -0.85 4.14
N LEU A 73 -4.18 -1.03 2.87
CA LEU A 73 -4.70 -0.20 1.80
C LEU A 73 -6.21 -0.34 1.67
N THR A 74 -6.74 -1.55 1.66
CA THR A 74 -8.19 -1.77 1.60
C THR A 74 -8.90 -1.11 2.78
N ALA A 75 -8.35 -1.22 4.00
CA ALA A 75 -8.91 -0.54 5.17
C ALA A 75 -8.91 0.99 5.02
N LEU A 76 -7.87 1.60 4.43
CA LEU A 76 -7.84 3.04 4.17
C LEU A 76 -8.92 3.45 3.15
N PHE A 77 -9.11 2.70 2.07
CA PHE A 77 -10.18 2.97 1.11
C PHE A 77 -11.58 2.83 1.72
N GLU A 78 -11.78 1.82 2.57
CA GLU A 78 -13.03 1.66 3.32
C GLU A 78 -13.29 2.80 4.30
N GLN A 79 -12.25 3.24 5.03
CA GLN A 79 -12.34 4.37 5.95
C GLN A 79 -12.67 5.66 5.20
N ALA A 80 -11.99 5.94 4.10
CA ALA A 80 -12.29 7.10 3.26
C ALA A 80 -13.76 7.11 2.80
N HIS A 81 -14.24 5.95 2.32
CA HIS A 81 -15.63 5.83 1.90
C HIS A 81 -16.64 6.07 3.05
N ARG A 82 -16.31 5.64 4.27
CA ARG A 82 -17.17 5.72 5.46
C ARG A 82 -17.02 7.01 6.28
N LEU A 83 -16.18 7.97 5.86
CA LEU A 83 -16.03 9.23 6.59
C LEU A 83 -17.39 9.90 6.77
N PRO A 84 -17.85 10.14 8.02
CA PRO A 84 -19.15 10.74 8.27
C PRO A 84 -19.15 12.21 7.83
N ASP A 85 -20.26 12.66 7.26
CA ASP A 85 -20.52 14.04 6.86
C ASP A 85 -19.47 14.69 5.94
N ALA A 86 -18.55 13.89 5.40
CA ALA A 86 -17.51 14.36 4.50
C ALA A 86 -18.00 14.39 3.04
N SER A 87 -17.71 15.48 2.33
CA SER A 87 -17.85 15.56 0.88
C SER A 87 -16.94 14.54 0.17
N SER A 88 -17.25 14.22 -1.06
CA SER A 88 -16.39 13.33 -1.86
C SER A 88 -14.99 13.90 -2.05
N TYR A 89 -14.86 15.21 -2.16
CA TYR A 89 -13.57 15.91 -2.20
C TYR A 89 -12.77 15.69 -0.91
N GLU A 90 -13.41 15.83 0.26
CA GLU A 90 -12.75 15.59 1.56
C GLU A 90 -12.34 14.13 1.75
N LYS A 91 -13.17 13.17 1.29
CA LYS A 91 -12.83 11.75 1.30
C LYS A 91 -11.56 11.45 0.47
N LEU A 92 -11.48 12.02 -0.74
CA LEU A 92 -10.31 11.86 -1.60
C LEU A 92 -9.09 12.58 -1.03
N THR A 93 -9.25 13.77 -0.44
CA THR A 93 -8.16 14.49 0.24
C THR A 93 -7.61 13.68 1.39
N TRP A 94 -8.49 13.19 2.26
CA TRP A 94 -8.09 12.36 3.39
C TRP A 94 -7.30 11.11 2.94
N LEU A 95 -7.77 10.42 1.90
CA LEU A 95 -7.08 9.24 1.37
C LEU A 95 -5.68 9.58 0.87
N LEU A 96 -5.53 10.72 0.18
CA LEU A 96 -4.22 11.18 -0.29
C LEU A 96 -3.30 11.56 0.86
N ASP A 97 -3.81 12.23 1.90
CA ASP A 97 -3.05 12.59 3.09
C ASP A 97 -2.54 11.32 3.81
N GLN A 98 -3.38 10.28 3.94
CA GLN A 98 -2.95 9.00 4.53
C GLN A 98 -1.84 8.33 3.74
N VAL A 99 -1.90 8.38 2.41
CA VAL A 99 -0.88 7.76 1.54
C VAL A 99 0.40 8.59 1.51
N TYR A 100 0.29 9.93 1.36
CA TYR A 100 1.45 10.79 1.11
C TYR A 100 2.12 11.34 2.37
N CYS A 101 1.36 11.61 3.45
CA CYS A 101 1.93 12.25 4.64
C CYS A 101 2.31 11.23 5.73
N GLU A 102 1.48 10.20 5.91
CA GLU A 102 1.67 9.26 7.01
C GLU A 102 2.39 7.98 6.63
N ARG A 103 2.36 7.59 5.34
CA ARG A 103 2.83 6.27 4.87
C ARG A 103 3.69 6.35 3.62
N TRP A 104 4.33 7.47 3.40
CA TRP A 104 5.11 7.69 2.18
C TRP A 104 6.08 6.57 1.85
N ASP A 105 6.97 6.22 2.77
CA ASP A 105 7.98 5.18 2.55
C ASP A 105 7.36 3.81 2.28
N ASP A 106 6.25 3.50 2.97
CA ASP A 106 5.49 2.28 2.76
C ASP A 106 4.81 2.29 1.37
N ALA A 107 4.12 3.37 1.00
CA ALA A 107 3.37 3.48 -0.25
C ALA A 107 4.28 3.32 -1.48
N VAL A 108 5.42 3.99 -1.46
CA VAL A 108 6.46 3.88 -2.49
C VAL A 108 6.94 2.43 -2.65
N PHE A 109 7.26 1.81 -1.54
CA PHE A 109 7.71 0.43 -1.51
C PHE A 109 6.67 -0.52 -2.09
N TYR A 110 5.43 -0.38 -1.68
CA TYR A 110 4.36 -1.28 -2.09
C TYR A 110 4.02 -1.16 -3.57
N GLN A 111 4.17 0.03 -4.15
CA GLN A 111 4.01 0.21 -5.59
C GLN A 111 5.04 -0.63 -6.37
N VAL A 112 6.30 -0.57 -5.96
CA VAL A 112 7.38 -1.34 -6.59
C VAL A 112 7.14 -2.84 -6.44
N VAL A 113 6.72 -3.28 -5.25
CA VAL A 113 6.46 -4.69 -4.97
C VAL A 113 5.23 -5.21 -5.70
N ALA A 114 4.15 -4.44 -5.77
CA ALA A 114 2.95 -4.84 -6.51
C ALA A 114 3.25 -5.04 -8.00
N ASP A 115 4.03 -4.15 -8.60
CA ASP A 115 4.47 -4.28 -9.99
C ASP A 115 5.33 -5.52 -10.20
N GLN A 116 6.30 -5.76 -9.31
CA GLN A 116 7.15 -6.96 -9.34
C GLN A 116 6.33 -8.27 -9.22
N ILE A 117 5.30 -8.29 -8.36
CA ILE A 117 4.43 -9.45 -8.19
C ILE A 117 3.67 -9.76 -9.48
N LEU A 118 3.05 -8.74 -10.06
CA LEU A 118 2.19 -8.91 -11.23
C LEU A 118 2.98 -9.31 -12.49
N THR A 119 4.26 -8.93 -12.56
CA THR A 119 5.13 -9.15 -13.72
C THR A 119 6.09 -10.34 -13.56
N SER A 120 6.28 -10.87 -12.35
CA SER A 120 7.25 -11.94 -12.09
C SER A 120 6.67 -13.34 -12.37
N ASP A 121 7.41 -14.16 -13.10
CA ASP A 121 7.06 -15.58 -13.31
C ASP A 121 7.33 -16.46 -12.08
N SER A 122 8.14 -15.98 -11.14
CA SER A 122 8.48 -16.72 -9.91
C SER A 122 7.44 -16.57 -8.78
N VAL A 123 6.42 -15.75 -8.98
CA VAL A 123 5.35 -15.52 -7.99
C VAL A 123 4.13 -16.37 -8.34
N SER A 124 3.52 -16.99 -7.32
CA SER A 124 2.36 -17.85 -7.50
C SER A 124 1.15 -17.09 -8.08
N ASP A 125 0.37 -17.77 -8.92
CA ASP A 125 -0.87 -17.20 -9.49
C ASP A 125 -1.89 -16.86 -8.41
N GLN A 126 -1.89 -17.57 -7.28
CA GLN A 126 -2.76 -17.26 -6.15
C GLN A 126 -2.44 -15.87 -5.58
N LEU A 127 -1.16 -15.53 -5.37
CA LEU A 127 -0.79 -14.20 -4.88
C LEU A 127 -1.09 -13.10 -5.90
N LYS A 128 -0.82 -13.35 -7.19
CA LYS A 128 -1.20 -12.42 -8.27
C LYS A 128 -2.70 -12.15 -8.28
N THR A 129 -3.50 -13.19 -8.06
CA THR A 129 -4.96 -13.08 -7.99
C THR A 129 -5.40 -12.26 -6.79
N SER A 130 -4.82 -12.48 -5.60
CA SER A 130 -5.10 -11.69 -4.40
C SER A 130 -4.80 -10.21 -4.61
N VAL A 131 -3.64 -9.89 -5.22
CA VAL A 131 -3.26 -8.50 -5.54
C VAL A 131 -4.27 -7.87 -6.52
N ARG A 132 -4.62 -8.56 -7.61
CA ARG A 132 -5.60 -8.05 -8.59
C ARG A 132 -6.99 -7.84 -7.98
N THR A 133 -7.42 -8.74 -7.10
CA THR A 133 -8.70 -8.64 -6.40
C THR A 133 -8.73 -7.42 -5.50
N SER A 134 -7.70 -7.21 -4.68
CA SER A 134 -7.59 -6.03 -3.81
C SER A 134 -7.58 -4.71 -4.59
N ILE A 135 -6.83 -4.64 -5.70
CA ILE A 135 -6.84 -3.47 -6.59
C ILE A 135 -8.24 -3.22 -7.13
N GLY A 136 -8.94 -4.29 -7.57
CA GLY A 136 -10.30 -4.21 -8.08
C GLY A 136 -11.31 -3.74 -7.02
N ASP A 137 -11.18 -4.19 -5.78
CA ASP A 137 -12.07 -3.79 -4.69
C ASP A 137 -11.83 -2.33 -4.27
N ASN A 138 -10.59 -1.90 -4.20
CA ASN A 138 -10.24 -0.50 -3.97
C ASN A 138 -10.77 0.41 -5.10
N LEU A 139 -10.69 -0.02 -6.34
CA LEU A 139 -11.28 0.71 -7.48
C LEU A 139 -12.81 0.81 -7.37
N LYS A 140 -13.51 -0.22 -6.88
CA LYS A 140 -14.95 -0.18 -6.64
C LYS A 140 -15.31 0.86 -5.56
N LEU A 141 -14.53 0.94 -4.47
CA LEU A 141 -14.74 1.94 -3.41
C LEU A 141 -14.53 3.36 -3.93
N LEU A 142 -13.45 3.61 -4.67
CA LEU A 142 -13.23 4.89 -5.34
C LEU A 142 -14.36 5.25 -6.31
N THR A 143 -14.81 4.30 -7.12
CA THR A 143 -15.93 4.50 -8.06
C THR A 143 -17.19 4.98 -7.34
N ARG A 144 -17.46 4.49 -6.13
CA ARG A 144 -18.60 4.97 -5.32
C ARG A 144 -18.39 6.41 -4.86
N ILE A 145 -17.18 6.74 -4.36
CA ILE A 145 -16.86 8.13 -3.95
C ILE A 145 -17.02 9.09 -5.13
N PHE A 146 -16.55 8.73 -6.31
CA PHE A 146 -16.71 9.57 -7.51
C PHE A 146 -18.18 9.73 -7.91
N ARG A 147 -18.97 8.66 -7.89
CA ARG A 147 -20.40 8.71 -8.21
C ARG A 147 -21.15 9.62 -7.24
N GLU A 148 -20.95 9.44 -5.93
CA GLU A 148 -21.56 10.29 -4.90
C GLU A 148 -21.20 11.76 -5.09
N GLY A 149 -19.94 12.06 -5.42
CA GLY A 149 -19.48 13.44 -5.66
C GLY A 149 -20.05 14.05 -6.94
N GLN A 150 -20.27 13.25 -7.98
CA GLN A 150 -20.94 13.70 -9.21
C GLN A 150 -22.42 14.01 -8.97
N GLU A 151 -23.12 13.14 -8.24
CA GLU A 151 -24.54 13.34 -7.89
C GLU A 151 -24.75 14.63 -7.06
N LYS A 152 -23.77 15.01 -6.24
CA LYS A 152 -23.78 16.25 -5.44
C LYS A 152 -23.18 17.46 -6.14
N GLY A 153 -22.63 17.30 -7.34
CA GLY A 153 -21.93 18.38 -8.05
C GLY A 153 -20.58 18.76 -7.45
N GLU A 154 -19.99 17.92 -6.62
CA GLU A 154 -18.70 18.14 -5.95
C GLU A 154 -17.52 17.75 -6.84
N LEU A 155 -17.72 16.82 -7.78
CA LEU A 155 -16.70 16.31 -8.68
C LEU A 155 -17.09 16.45 -10.14
N ILE A 156 -16.09 16.44 -11.02
CA ILE A 156 -16.24 16.50 -12.47
C ILE A 156 -17.16 15.39 -12.99
N GLN A 157 -18.00 15.69 -13.98
CA GLN A 157 -18.86 14.72 -14.64
C GLN A 157 -18.06 13.83 -15.60
N GLY A 158 -18.45 12.57 -15.72
CA GLY A 158 -17.84 11.55 -16.57
C GLY A 158 -18.18 10.14 -16.08
N ASP A 159 -17.58 9.14 -16.67
CA ASP A 159 -17.70 7.77 -16.13
C ASP A 159 -16.99 7.68 -14.75
N PRO A 160 -17.71 7.42 -13.66
CA PRO A 160 -17.12 7.42 -12.32
C PRO A 160 -16.06 6.34 -12.13
N ARG A 161 -16.12 5.23 -12.89
CA ARG A 161 -15.12 4.15 -12.85
C ARG A 161 -13.84 4.56 -13.57
N GLU A 162 -13.95 5.23 -14.71
CA GLU A 162 -12.79 5.76 -15.42
C GLU A 162 -12.09 6.83 -14.60
N LEU A 163 -12.83 7.76 -14.01
CA LEU A 163 -12.25 8.81 -13.16
C LEU A 163 -11.56 8.23 -11.92
N ALA A 164 -12.16 7.23 -11.28
CA ALA A 164 -11.55 6.50 -10.18
C ALA A 164 -10.26 5.79 -10.62
N PHE A 165 -10.26 5.18 -11.80
CA PHE A 165 -9.08 4.54 -12.36
C PHE A 165 -7.97 5.56 -12.67
N TYR A 166 -8.28 6.69 -13.27
CA TYR A 166 -7.31 7.75 -13.51
C TYR A 166 -6.74 8.29 -12.21
N PHE A 167 -7.58 8.57 -11.22
CA PHE A 167 -7.15 9.02 -9.89
C PHE A 167 -6.15 8.05 -9.26
N MET A 168 -6.48 6.75 -9.22
CA MET A 168 -5.60 5.73 -8.65
C MET A 168 -4.26 5.63 -9.38
N ASN A 169 -4.27 5.65 -10.73
CA ASN A 169 -3.04 5.56 -11.52
C ASN A 169 -2.19 6.84 -11.44
N MET A 170 -2.79 8.01 -11.31
CA MET A 170 -2.05 9.26 -11.11
C MET A 170 -1.30 9.25 -9.78
N ILE A 171 -1.92 8.76 -8.70
CA ILE A 171 -1.22 8.57 -7.41
C ILE A 171 -0.01 7.66 -7.59
N GLN A 172 -0.20 6.53 -8.24
CA GLN A 172 0.88 5.56 -8.49
C GLN A 172 2.00 6.15 -9.35
N ALA A 173 1.67 6.89 -10.39
CA ALA A 173 2.66 7.54 -11.25
C ALA A 173 3.50 8.57 -10.50
N VAL A 174 2.89 9.36 -9.62
CA VAL A 174 3.59 10.34 -8.79
C VAL A 174 4.52 9.64 -7.80
N LEU A 175 4.04 8.62 -7.08
CA LEU A 175 4.86 7.81 -6.17
C LEU A 175 6.09 7.25 -6.89
N LEU A 176 5.90 6.71 -8.09
CA LEU A 176 6.98 6.13 -8.87
C LEU A 176 7.97 7.18 -9.41
N ALA A 177 7.49 8.35 -9.81
CA ALA A 177 8.34 9.45 -10.27
C ALA A 177 9.27 9.96 -9.17
N GLU A 178 8.76 10.08 -7.94
CA GLU A 178 9.57 10.50 -6.80
C GLU A 178 10.61 9.45 -6.39
N THR A 179 10.27 8.15 -6.41
CA THR A 179 11.26 7.09 -6.13
C THR A 179 12.43 7.10 -7.09
N ARG A 180 12.17 7.53 -8.32
CA ARG A 180 13.18 7.62 -9.38
C ARG A 180 13.94 8.94 -9.39
N GLY A 181 13.65 9.86 -8.47
CA GLY A 181 14.26 11.19 -8.44
C GLY A 181 13.92 12.05 -9.65
N ILE A 182 12.82 11.73 -10.38
CA ILE A 182 12.44 12.46 -11.59
C ILE A 182 11.75 13.77 -11.25
N TYR A 183 11.09 13.84 -10.10
CA TYR A 183 10.30 15.02 -9.74
C TYR A 183 10.29 15.25 -8.22
N PHE A 184 10.68 16.46 -7.81
CA PHE A 184 10.64 16.92 -6.42
C PHE A 184 10.03 18.33 -6.39
N THR A 185 8.84 18.49 -5.81
CA THR A 185 8.19 19.80 -5.75
C THR A 185 8.35 20.54 -4.44
N GLY A 186 8.76 19.89 -3.38
CA GLY A 186 8.73 20.49 -2.03
C GLY A 186 7.32 20.86 -1.53
N THR A 187 6.30 20.73 -2.38
CA THR A 187 4.88 20.91 -2.04
C THR A 187 4.15 19.59 -2.19
N PRO A 188 3.20 19.28 -1.31
CA PRO A 188 2.38 18.07 -1.45
C PRO A 188 1.66 18.08 -2.80
N LEU A 189 2.12 17.28 -3.75
CA LEU A 189 1.56 17.13 -5.11
C LEU A 189 0.07 16.77 -5.10
N HIS A 190 -0.38 16.10 -4.08
CA HIS A 190 -1.75 15.61 -3.96
C HIS A 190 -2.80 16.73 -4.00
N ARG A 191 -2.52 17.92 -3.44
CA ARG A 191 -3.48 19.02 -3.44
C ARG A 191 -3.77 19.56 -4.85
N ASN A 192 -2.75 19.65 -5.71
CA ASN A 192 -2.92 20.08 -7.09
C ASN A 192 -3.56 18.99 -7.95
N LEU A 193 -3.30 17.73 -7.65
CA LEU A 193 -3.88 16.58 -8.36
C LEU A 193 -5.39 16.55 -8.22
N LEU A 194 -5.93 16.83 -7.04
CA LEU A 194 -7.37 16.86 -6.81
C LEU A 194 -8.11 17.93 -7.61
N GLN A 195 -7.44 19.04 -7.94
CA GLN A 195 -8.04 20.10 -8.76
C GLN A 195 -8.46 19.62 -10.14
N LEU A 196 -7.82 18.57 -10.65
CA LEU A 196 -8.16 17.96 -11.95
C LEU A 196 -9.55 17.29 -11.94
N PHE A 197 -10.04 16.96 -10.76
CA PHE A 197 -11.33 16.27 -10.57
C PHE A 197 -12.43 17.18 -10.05
N LEU A 198 -12.16 18.50 -9.88
CA LEU A 198 -13.17 19.47 -9.50
C LEU A 198 -14.01 19.92 -10.73
N PRO A 199 -15.29 20.27 -10.52
CA PRO A 199 -16.10 20.86 -11.57
C PRO A 199 -15.41 22.11 -12.13
N LYS A 200 -15.45 22.27 -13.44
CA LYS A 200 -15.03 23.54 -14.06
C LYS A 200 -16.10 24.58 -13.79
N ALA A 201 -15.67 25.73 -13.29
CA ALA A 201 -16.53 26.88 -13.10
C ALA A 201 -17.15 27.36 -14.44
#